data_1a5a20e2d0453da88986217857df3fa9
#
_entry.id   1a5a20e2d0453da88986217857df3fa9
#
_cell.length_a   1.000
_cell.length_b   1.000
_cell.length_c   1.000
_cell.angle_alpha   90.00
_cell.angle_beta   90.00
_cell.angle_gamma   90.00
#
_symmetry.space_group_name_H-M   'P 1'
#
loop_
_entity.id
_entity.type
_entity.pdbx_description
1 polymer ?
#
loop_
_entity_poly.entity_id
_entity_poly.type
_entity_poly.pdbx_seq_one_letter_code
_entity_poly.pdbx_strand_id
1 'polypeptide(L)'
;PVTMRTLDVGGDKSLPYFPIIEANPFLGWRGIRITLDHPEIFLVQIRAMMKANHGIGNLAIMLPMISSISEVDEAIRLINQAYFELSTELFCHEGEPLIRPKVGVMIEVPGIIFQLEDLANKVDFFSVGSNDLTQYLLAVDRNNSRVANLYDFYHPAVLRSLYYIAQKSQGQNMPISICGELANEPTGALLLIAMGYKNLSMSAHSLAKVKWVIRHVEHDQLKQILDHVLTLTHTSDVHSFMHEQLVQ
;
A
#
# COMPACT_ATOMS: atom_id res chain seq x y z
N PRO A 1 3.14 15.49 -7.14
CA PRO A 1 2.60 14.20 -7.55
C PRO A 1 1.38 13.82 -6.71
N VAL A 2 0.41 13.16 -7.32
CA VAL A 2 -0.82 12.66 -6.70
C VAL A 2 -0.93 11.18 -7.01
N THR A 3 -1.14 10.35 -5.98
CA THR A 3 -1.44 8.93 -6.17
C THR A 3 -2.91 8.68 -5.85
N MET A 4 -3.67 8.18 -6.81
CA MET A 4 -5.06 7.80 -6.64
C MET A 4 -5.19 6.28 -6.66
N ARG A 5 -5.83 5.73 -5.63
CA ARG A 5 -6.15 4.31 -5.59
C ARG A 5 -7.46 4.04 -6.33
N THR A 6 -7.49 2.96 -7.10
CA THR A 6 -8.74 2.49 -7.70
C THR A 6 -9.68 1.95 -6.63
N LEU A 7 -10.92 1.71 -7.00
CA LEU A 7 -12.00 1.31 -6.10
C LEU A 7 -11.56 0.13 -5.20
N ASP A 8 -11.72 0.31 -3.88
CA ASP A 8 -11.49 -0.72 -2.89
C ASP A 8 -12.73 -0.86 -2.00
N VAL A 9 -13.75 -1.46 -2.57
CA VAL A 9 -15.04 -1.78 -1.95
C VAL A 9 -15.08 -3.27 -1.63
N GLY A 10 -15.90 -3.67 -0.68
CA GLY A 10 -15.95 -5.04 -0.11
C GLY A 10 -15.24 -5.12 1.24
N GLY A 11 -15.30 -6.26 1.88
CA GLY A 11 -14.82 -6.42 3.25
C GLY A 11 -15.64 -5.58 4.23
N ASP A 12 -14.98 -4.65 4.92
CA ASP A 12 -15.60 -3.70 5.85
C ASP A 12 -16.14 -2.41 5.17
N LYS A 13 -15.95 -2.27 3.87
CA LYS A 13 -16.30 -1.07 3.07
C LYS A 13 -17.51 -1.35 2.18
N SER A 14 -18.67 -1.52 2.78
CA SER A 14 -19.92 -1.72 2.04
C SER A 14 -20.45 -0.40 1.47
N LEU A 15 -21.05 -0.48 0.27
CA LEU A 15 -21.81 0.63 -0.31
C LEU A 15 -23.30 0.31 -0.19
N PRO A 16 -24.15 1.25 0.28
CA PRO A 16 -25.59 1.00 0.44
C PRO A 16 -26.30 0.57 -0.84
N TYR A 17 -25.81 1.04 -2.00
CA TYR A 17 -26.36 0.75 -3.33
C TYR A 17 -25.65 -0.42 -4.03
N PHE A 18 -24.64 -1.00 -3.40
CA PHE A 18 -23.90 -2.17 -3.89
C PHE A 18 -23.61 -3.12 -2.71
N PRO A 19 -24.64 -3.77 -2.14
CA PRO A 19 -24.48 -4.63 -0.98
C PRO A 19 -23.77 -5.92 -1.37
N ILE A 20 -22.67 -6.23 -0.65
CA ILE A 20 -21.93 -7.48 -0.77
C ILE A 20 -22.10 -8.23 0.54
N ILE A 21 -22.73 -9.41 0.48
CA ILE A 21 -22.99 -10.24 1.66
C ILE A 21 -22.22 -11.55 1.48
N GLU A 22 -21.19 -11.74 2.26
CA GLU A 22 -20.30 -12.91 2.21
C GLU A 22 -20.02 -13.43 3.61
N ALA A 23 -19.73 -14.72 3.73
CA ALA A 23 -19.36 -15.34 5.00
C ALA A 23 -18.01 -14.84 5.55
N ASN A 24 -17.06 -14.53 4.65
CA ASN A 24 -15.74 -14.02 4.96
C ASN A 24 -15.41 -12.78 4.11
N PRO A 25 -16.02 -11.62 4.39
CA PRO A 25 -15.95 -10.45 3.51
C PRO A 25 -14.53 -9.96 3.22
N PHE A 26 -13.61 -10.04 4.20
CA PHE A 26 -12.21 -9.64 4.00
C PHE A 26 -11.44 -10.55 3.04
N LEU A 27 -11.83 -11.82 2.91
CA LEU A 27 -11.21 -12.80 2.02
C LEU A 27 -11.97 -12.96 0.69
N GLY A 28 -13.08 -12.27 0.55
CA GLY A 28 -14.03 -12.42 -0.55
C GLY A 28 -13.83 -11.46 -1.71
N TRP A 29 -14.93 -11.03 -2.25
CA TRP A 29 -15.03 -10.17 -3.43
C TRP A 29 -14.77 -8.70 -3.05
N ARG A 30 -13.54 -8.25 -3.27
CA ARG A 30 -13.06 -6.96 -2.78
C ARG A 30 -12.00 -6.38 -3.71
N GLY A 31 -11.95 -5.05 -3.81
CA GLY A 31 -10.90 -4.29 -4.47
C GLY A 31 -10.74 -4.67 -5.94
N ILE A 32 -9.52 -5.08 -6.33
CA ILE A 32 -9.22 -5.44 -7.72
C ILE A 32 -10.11 -6.57 -8.25
N ARG A 33 -10.55 -7.52 -7.42
CA ARG A 33 -11.42 -8.62 -7.83
C ARG A 33 -12.75 -8.12 -8.37
N ILE A 34 -13.35 -7.13 -7.69
CA ILE A 34 -14.59 -6.48 -8.15
C ILE A 34 -14.36 -5.76 -9.48
N THR A 35 -13.27 -5.01 -9.58
CA THR A 35 -13.00 -4.18 -10.76
C THR A 35 -12.62 -5.00 -11.99
N LEU A 36 -12.05 -6.18 -11.82
CA LEU A 36 -11.79 -7.09 -12.94
C LEU A 36 -13.04 -7.87 -13.37
N ASP A 37 -13.94 -8.20 -12.44
CA ASP A 37 -15.24 -8.79 -12.76
C ASP A 37 -16.21 -7.78 -13.40
N HIS A 38 -16.01 -6.49 -13.11
CA HIS A 38 -16.77 -5.36 -13.65
C HIS A 38 -15.86 -4.36 -14.37
N PRO A 39 -15.26 -4.75 -15.50
CA PRO A 39 -14.30 -3.90 -16.22
C PRO A 39 -14.89 -2.57 -16.68
N GLU A 40 -16.19 -2.48 -16.89
CA GLU A 40 -16.91 -1.25 -17.23
C GLU A 40 -16.77 -0.19 -16.11
N ILE A 41 -16.86 -0.59 -14.83
CA ILE A 41 -16.68 0.31 -13.69
C ILE A 41 -15.22 0.78 -13.62
N PHE A 42 -14.29 -0.16 -13.81
CA PHE A 42 -12.86 0.15 -13.81
C PHE A 42 -12.48 1.13 -14.92
N LEU A 43 -12.93 0.90 -16.14
CA LEU A 43 -12.67 1.76 -17.29
C LEU A 43 -13.22 3.18 -17.08
N VAL A 44 -14.43 3.33 -16.53
CA VAL A 44 -15.00 4.65 -16.21
C VAL A 44 -14.12 5.38 -15.19
N GLN A 45 -13.68 4.71 -14.13
CA GLN A 45 -12.81 5.30 -13.12
C GLN A 45 -11.45 5.71 -13.70
N ILE A 46 -10.79 4.83 -14.45
CA ILE A 46 -9.49 5.10 -15.07
C ILE A 46 -9.57 6.25 -16.05
N ARG A 47 -10.61 6.29 -16.89
CA ARG A 47 -10.82 7.40 -17.84
C ARG A 47 -11.05 8.74 -17.13
N ALA A 48 -11.82 8.75 -16.02
CA ALA A 48 -12.02 9.95 -15.22
C ALA A 48 -10.71 10.44 -14.58
N MET A 49 -9.90 9.52 -14.01
CA MET A 49 -8.59 9.84 -13.47
C MET A 49 -7.64 10.41 -14.53
N MET A 50 -7.61 9.82 -15.73
CA MET A 50 -6.77 10.30 -16.83
C MET A 50 -7.23 11.65 -17.38
N LYS A 51 -8.54 11.87 -17.50
CA LYS A 51 -9.11 13.20 -17.89
C LYS A 51 -8.73 14.27 -16.88
N ALA A 52 -8.82 13.97 -15.57
CA ALA A 52 -8.41 14.91 -14.53
C ALA A 52 -6.89 15.20 -14.52
N ASN A 53 -6.08 14.30 -15.08
CA ASN A 53 -4.62 14.46 -15.20
C ASN A 53 -4.20 15.22 -16.48
N HIS A 54 -5.11 15.42 -17.43
CA HIS A 54 -4.81 16.11 -18.68
C HIS A 54 -4.36 17.55 -18.40
N GLY A 55 -3.30 18.01 -19.03
CA GLY A 55 -2.68 19.32 -18.79
C GLY A 55 -1.90 19.45 -17.47
N ILE A 56 -1.99 18.47 -16.53
CA ILE A 56 -1.30 18.51 -15.23
C ILE A 56 -0.12 17.52 -15.17
N GLY A 57 -0.31 16.28 -15.61
CA GLY A 57 0.75 15.28 -15.78
C GLY A 57 1.40 14.76 -14.48
N ASN A 58 0.70 14.82 -13.34
CA ASN A 58 1.27 14.46 -12.03
C ASN A 58 0.62 13.26 -11.34
N LEU A 59 -0.29 12.55 -12.04
CA LEU A 59 -1.06 11.42 -11.51
C LEU A 59 -0.28 10.12 -11.56
N ALA A 60 -0.41 9.34 -10.49
CA ALA A 60 -0.12 7.91 -10.43
C ALA A 60 -1.38 7.13 -10.01
N ILE A 61 -1.58 5.95 -10.59
CA ILE A 61 -2.71 5.05 -10.30
C ILE A 61 -2.20 3.90 -9.44
N MET A 62 -2.90 3.55 -8.38
CA MET A 62 -2.55 2.47 -7.47
C MET A 62 -3.64 1.41 -7.43
N LEU A 63 -3.26 0.15 -7.65
CA LEU A 63 -4.16 -1.01 -7.66
C LEU A 63 -4.17 -1.68 -6.28
N PRO A 64 -5.34 -1.78 -5.60
CA PRO A 64 -5.45 -2.42 -4.29
C PRO A 64 -5.62 -3.94 -4.40
N MET A 65 -5.38 -4.67 -3.32
CA MET A 65 -5.72 -6.07 -3.12
C MET A 65 -5.13 -7.04 -4.16
N ILE A 66 -3.97 -6.71 -4.69
CA ILE A 66 -3.26 -7.57 -5.66
C ILE A 66 -2.75 -8.83 -4.95
N SER A 67 -3.12 -9.99 -5.48
CA SER A 67 -2.73 -11.31 -4.99
C SER A 67 -1.93 -12.13 -6.02
N SER A 68 -2.00 -11.74 -7.30
CA SER A 68 -1.32 -12.46 -8.39
C SER A 68 -0.86 -11.51 -9.51
N ILE A 69 0.11 -11.99 -10.29
CA ILE A 69 0.59 -11.26 -11.47
C ILE A 69 -0.48 -11.15 -12.56
N SER A 70 -1.34 -12.16 -12.70
CA SER A 70 -2.41 -12.15 -13.71
C SER A 70 -3.43 -11.02 -13.47
N GLU A 71 -3.72 -10.67 -12.21
CA GLU A 71 -4.57 -9.51 -11.89
C GLU A 71 -3.93 -8.21 -12.36
N VAL A 72 -2.62 -8.08 -12.21
CA VAL A 72 -1.86 -6.91 -12.67
C VAL A 72 -1.84 -6.83 -14.19
N ASP A 73 -1.60 -7.95 -14.88
CA ASP A 73 -1.60 -8.00 -16.35
C ASP A 73 -2.94 -7.54 -16.93
N GLU A 74 -4.04 -8.04 -16.37
CA GLU A 74 -5.38 -7.66 -16.84
C GLU A 74 -5.70 -6.18 -16.51
N ALA A 75 -5.37 -5.71 -15.31
CA ALA A 75 -5.54 -4.31 -14.96
C ALA A 75 -4.75 -3.37 -15.88
N ILE A 76 -3.48 -3.71 -16.18
CA ILE A 76 -2.64 -2.94 -17.09
C ILE A 76 -3.22 -2.96 -18.51
N ARG A 77 -3.75 -4.08 -18.97
CA ARG A 77 -4.42 -4.19 -20.27
C ARG A 77 -5.58 -3.20 -20.36
N LEU A 78 -6.45 -3.15 -19.34
CA LEU A 78 -7.59 -2.22 -19.28
C LEU A 78 -7.15 -0.76 -19.17
N ILE A 79 -6.10 -0.46 -18.37
CA ILE A 79 -5.52 0.88 -18.27
C ILE A 79 -4.98 1.34 -19.64
N ASN A 80 -4.29 0.48 -20.36
CA ASN A 80 -3.75 0.78 -21.67
C ASN A 80 -4.87 0.99 -22.69
N GLN A 81 -5.96 0.21 -22.63
CA GLN A 81 -7.15 0.41 -23.45
C GLN A 81 -7.75 1.82 -23.20
N ALA A 82 -8.01 2.16 -21.93
CA ALA A 82 -8.54 3.47 -21.58
C ALA A 82 -7.63 4.63 -22.02
N TYR A 83 -6.31 4.45 -21.88
CA TYR A 83 -5.33 5.42 -22.31
C TYR A 83 -5.35 5.63 -23.83
N PHE A 84 -5.37 4.55 -24.61
CA PHE A 84 -5.40 4.62 -26.06
C PHE A 84 -6.67 5.31 -26.58
N GLU A 85 -7.84 4.89 -26.08
CA GLU A 85 -9.12 5.47 -26.46
C GLU A 85 -9.17 6.97 -26.12
N LEU A 86 -8.77 7.33 -24.91
CA LEU A 86 -8.83 8.72 -24.44
C LEU A 86 -7.77 9.60 -25.11
N SER A 87 -6.56 9.10 -25.35
CA SER A 87 -5.49 9.85 -26.03
C SER A 87 -5.90 10.22 -27.46
N THR A 88 -6.62 9.32 -28.15
CA THR A 88 -7.17 9.58 -29.48
C THR A 88 -8.28 10.64 -29.42
N GLU A 89 -9.20 10.52 -28.45
CA GLU A 89 -10.29 11.48 -28.22
C GLU A 89 -9.75 12.89 -27.97
N LEU A 90 -8.81 13.04 -27.02
CA LEU A 90 -8.27 14.34 -26.63
C LEU A 90 -7.37 14.96 -27.74
N PHE A 91 -6.55 14.15 -28.41
CA PHE A 91 -5.73 14.66 -29.52
C PHE A 91 -6.59 15.25 -30.63
N CYS A 92 -7.72 14.65 -30.95
CA CYS A 92 -8.63 15.14 -31.98
C CYS A 92 -9.33 16.45 -31.57
N HIS A 93 -9.54 16.69 -30.28
CA HIS A 93 -10.31 17.84 -29.79
C HIS A 93 -9.47 18.99 -29.26
N GLU A 94 -8.36 18.70 -28.58
CA GLU A 94 -7.59 19.69 -27.81
C GLU A 94 -6.14 19.85 -28.32
N GLY A 95 -5.65 18.92 -29.14
CA GLY A 95 -4.31 18.98 -29.74
C GLY A 95 -3.15 18.70 -28.76
N GLU A 96 -3.45 18.48 -27.47
CA GLU A 96 -2.44 18.17 -26.44
C GLU A 96 -2.33 16.67 -26.17
N PRO A 97 -1.11 16.13 -26.04
CA PRO A 97 -0.93 14.72 -25.75
C PRO A 97 -1.31 14.39 -24.30
N LEU A 98 -2.05 13.32 -24.12
CA LEU A 98 -2.31 12.76 -22.80
C LEU A 98 -1.03 12.09 -22.25
N ILE A 99 -0.61 12.48 -21.05
CA ILE A 99 0.51 11.83 -20.35
C ILE A 99 -0.01 10.56 -19.67
N ARG A 100 0.58 9.41 -20.00
CA ARG A 100 0.24 8.13 -19.38
C ARG A 100 0.62 8.16 -17.89
N PRO A 101 -0.32 7.94 -16.96
CA PRO A 101 -0.02 7.88 -15.54
C PRO A 101 0.91 6.71 -15.20
N LYS A 102 1.74 6.87 -14.18
CA LYS A 102 2.43 5.75 -13.56
C LYS A 102 1.43 4.82 -12.90
N VAL A 103 1.72 3.52 -12.94
CA VAL A 103 0.88 2.48 -12.33
C VAL A 103 1.67 1.77 -11.24
N GLY A 104 1.11 1.69 -10.06
CA GLY A 104 1.68 0.95 -8.94
C GLY A 104 0.67 0.02 -8.30
N VAL A 105 1.14 -0.81 -7.39
CA VAL A 105 0.31 -1.78 -6.68
C VAL A 105 0.44 -1.61 -5.18
N MET A 106 -0.63 -1.95 -4.46
CA MET A 106 -0.61 -2.05 -3.02
C MET A 106 -0.19 -3.46 -2.61
N ILE A 107 0.90 -3.54 -1.86
CA ILE A 107 1.39 -4.79 -1.26
C ILE A 107 0.69 -4.96 0.08
N GLU A 108 -0.39 -5.72 0.10
CA GLU A 108 -1.23 -5.90 1.28
C GLU A 108 -1.80 -7.31 1.41
N VAL A 109 -1.72 -8.11 0.35
CA VAL A 109 -2.05 -9.55 0.38
C VAL A 109 -0.75 -10.35 0.48
N PRO A 110 -0.56 -11.20 1.50
CA PRO A 110 0.73 -11.85 1.76
C PRO A 110 1.28 -12.67 0.58
N GLY A 111 0.42 -13.25 -0.25
CA GLY A 111 0.84 -14.05 -1.41
C GLY A 111 1.69 -13.29 -2.42
N ILE A 112 1.44 -12.00 -2.61
CA ILE A 112 2.18 -11.20 -3.59
C ILE A 112 3.62 -10.86 -3.13
N ILE A 113 3.93 -10.99 -1.84
CA ILE A 113 5.28 -10.76 -1.29
C ILE A 113 6.32 -11.67 -1.95
N PHE A 114 5.91 -12.88 -2.31
CA PHE A 114 6.79 -13.85 -2.94
C PHE A 114 6.93 -13.69 -4.47
N GLN A 115 6.25 -12.70 -5.05
CA GLN A 115 6.27 -12.38 -6.49
C GLN A 115 6.76 -10.94 -6.76
N LEU A 116 7.42 -10.30 -5.79
CA LEU A 116 7.87 -8.89 -5.90
C LEU A 116 8.83 -8.66 -7.06
N GLU A 117 9.68 -9.62 -7.39
CA GLU A 117 10.65 -9.52 -8.49
C GLU A 117 9.93 -9.53 -9.86
N ASP A 118 8.95 -10.40 -10.04
CA ASP A 118 8.13 -10.45 -11.24
C ASP A 118 7.26 -9.20 -11.37
N LEU A 119 6.71 -8.75 -10.24
CA LEU A 119 5.87 -7.57 -10.14
C LEU A 119 6.63 -6.28 -10.50
N ALA A 120 7.90 -6.16 -10.08
CA ALA A 120 8.76 -5.01 -10.36
C ALA A 120 8.98 -4.76 -11.86
N ASN A 121 8.86 -5.80 -12.70
CA ASN A 121 8.97 -5.68 -14.15
C ASN A 121 7.70 -5.16 -14.83
N LYS A 122 6.60 -5.01 -14.07
CA LYS A 122 5.29 -4.70 -14.65
C LYS A 122 4.73 -3.35 -14.20
N VAL A 123 5.18 -2.83 -13.06
CA VAL A 123 4.64 -1.60 -12.46
C VAL A 123 5.74 -0.61 -12.12
N ASP A 124 5.35 0.64 -11.88
CA ASP A 124 6.29 1.75 -11.68
C ASP A 124 6.66 1.98 -10.20
N PHE A 125 5.86 1.49 -9.24
CA PHE A 125 6.09 1.65 -7.81
C PHE A 125 5.27 0.68 -6.97
N PHE A 126 5.69 0.51 -5.71
CA PHE A 126 4.96 -0.22 -4.67
C PHE A 126 4.47 0.72 -3.56
N SER A 127 3.34 0.37 -2.97
CA SER A 127 2.86 0.96 -1.74
C SER A 127 2.44 -0.16 -0.79
N VAL A 128 2.96 -0.18 0.42
CA VAL A 128 2.57 -1.21 1.39
C VAL A 128 1.34 -0.76 2.16
N GLY A 129 0.28 -1.55 2.12
CA GLY A 129 -0.94 -1.37 2.93
C GLY A 129 -0.79 -2.11 4.26
N SER A 130 -0.14 -1.47 5.26
CA SER A 130 0.23 -2.17 6.51
C SER A 130 -0.97 -2.71 7.28
N ASN A 131 -2.13 -2.06 7.21
CA ASN A 131 -3.31 -2.49 7.94
C ASN A 131 -3.85 -3.82 7.44
N ASP A 132 -4.10 -3.94 6.14
CA ASP A 132 -4.61 -5.17 5.55
C ASP A 132 -3.53 -6.27 5.55
N LEU A 133 -2.26 -5.90 5.30
CA LEU A 133 -1.14 -6.84 5.39
C LEU A 133 -1.04 -7.48 6.79
N THR A 134 -1.13 -6.70 7.85
CA THR A 134 -1.10 -7.21 9.23
C THR A 134 -2.28 -8.14 9.49
N GLN A 135 -3.49 -7.75 9.08
CA GLN A 135 -4.69 -8.56 9.21
C GLN A 135 -4.55 -9.92 8.56
N TYR A 136 -4.05 -9.97 7.33
CA TYR A 136 -3.91 -11.21 6.58
C TYR A 136 -2.72 -12.07 7.04
N LEU A 137 -1.61 -11.46 7.43
CA LEU A 137 -0.46 -12.19 8.00
C LEU A 137 -0.78 -12.88 9.30
N LEU A 138 -1.55 -12.21 10.16
CA LEU A 138 -1.94 -12.75 11.47
C LEU A 138 -3.25 -13.53 11.44
N ALA A 139 -3.96 -13.52 10.29
CA ALA A 139 -5.30 -14.09 10.13
C ALA A 139 -6.30 -13.58 11.18
N VAL A 140 -6.23 -12.27 11.49
CA VAL A 140 -7.03 -11.62 12.54
C VAL A 140 -7.91 -10.56 11.91
N ASP A 141 -9.21 -10.66 12.11
CA ASP A 141 -10.15 -9.60 11.77
C ASP A 141 -10.05 -8.46 12.82
N ARG A 142 -9.49 -7.33 12.42
CA ARG A 142 -9.33 -6.14 13.30
C ARG A 142 -10.64 -5.55 13.78
N ASN A 143 -11.76 -5.84 13.10
CA ASN A 143 -13.11 -5.36 13.48
C ASN A 143 -13.85 -6.33 14.40
N ASN A 144 -13.34 -7.54 14.61
CA ASN A 144 -13.92 -8.52 15.51
C ASN A 144 -13.38 -8.31 16.95
N SER A 145 -14.20 -7.77 17.83
CA SER A 145 -13.83 -7.43 19.21
C SER A 145 -13.26 -8.58 20.03
N ARG A 146 -13.52 -9.84 19.65
CA ARG A 146 -13.01 -11.02 20.37
C ARG A 146 -11.55 -11.35 20.06
N VAL A 147 -11.07 -10.95 18.89
CA VAL A 147 -9.72 -11.27 18.42
C VAL A 147 -8.90 -10.03 18.05
N ALA A 148 -9.50 -8.84 18.04
CA ALA A 148 -8.82 -7.58 17.68
C ALA A 148 -7.57 -7.29 18.53
N ASN A 149 -7.51 -7.83 19.77
CA ASN A 149 -6.33 -7.72 20.62
C ASN A 149 -5.12 -8.51 20.13
N LEU A 150 -5.29 -9.41 19.15
CA LEU A 150 -4.21 -10.16 18.50
C LEU A 150 -3.66 -9.39 17.28
N TYR A 151 -4.36 -8.35 16.85
CA TYR A 151 -3.93 -7.50 15.74
C TYR A 151 -2.91 -6.48 16.27
N ASP A 152 -1.65 -6.66 15.86
CA ASP A 152 -0.55 -5.82 16.33
C ASP A 152 0.50 -5.61 15.23
N PHE A 153 0.78 -4.36 14.90
CA PHE A 153 1.80 -4.01 13.90
C PHE A 153 3.23 -4.36 14.34
N TYR A 154 3.47 -4.42 15.65
CA TYR A 154 4.78 -4.76 16.22
C TYR A 154 4.99 -6.28 16.34
N HIS A 155 4.05 -7.07 15.84
CA HIS A 155 4.23 -8.51 15.80
C HIS A 155 5.46 -8.86 14.94
N PRO A 156 6.39 -9.72 15.43
CA PRO A 156 7.64 -10.03 14.74
C PRO A 156 7.45 -10.51 13.29
N ALA A 157 6.39 -11.28 12.99
CA ALA A 157 6.10 -11.71 11.62
C ALA A 157 5.76 -10.52 10.70
N VAL A 158 5.04 -9.51 11.21
CA VAL A 158 4.70 -8.30 10.45
C VAL A 158 5.96 -7.49 10.17
N LEU A 159 6.77 -7.20 11.19
CA LEU A 159 8.00 -6.42 11.05
C LEU A 159 9.00 -7.09 10.10
N ARG A 160 9.18 -8.41 10.21
CA ARG A 160 10.04 -9.17 9.29
C ARG A 160 9.52 -9.16 7.86
N SER A 161 8.19 -9.21 7.66
CA SER A 161 7.60 -9.10 6.34
C SER A 161 7.79 -7.71 5.72
N LEU A 162 7.60 -6.65 6.51
CA LEU A 162 7.86 -5.27 6.09
C LEU A 162 9.33 -5.07 5.71
N TYR A 163 10.24 -5.58 6.52
CA TYR A 163 11.68 -5.53 6.22
C TYR A 163 12.03 -6.30 4.94
N TYR A 164 11.50 -7.50 4.76
CA TYR A 164 11.70 -8.29 3.55
C TYR A 164 11.22 -7.56 2.29
N ILE A 165 10.01 -6.96 2.35
CA ILE A 165 9.45 -6.18 1.23
C ILE A 165 10.37 -5.00 0.91
N ALA A 166 10.85 -4.27 1.91
CA ALA A 166 11.76 -3.14 1.70
C ALA A 166 13.07 -3.57 1.04
N GLN A 167 13.70 -4.66 1.52
CA GLN A 167 14.95 -5.18 0.97
C GLN A 167 14.78 -5.65 -0.48
N LYS A 168 13.72 -6.38 -0.79
CA LYS A 168 13.42 -6.82 -2.16
C LYS A 168 13.17 -5.65 -3.09
N SER A 169 12.41 -4.65 -2.65
CA SER A 169 12.15 -3.44 -3.45
C SER A 169 13.42 -2.65 -3.73
N GLN A 170 14.31 -2.50 -2.74
CA GLN A 170 15.61 -1.85 -2.92
C GLN A 170 16.49 -2.61 -3.91
N GLY A 171 16.55 -3.93 -3.83
CA GLY A 171 17.30 -4.77 -4.76
C GLY A 171 16.85 -4.63 -6.21
N GLN A 172 15.59 -4.27 -6.44
CA GLN A 172 15.01 -4.00 -7.77
C GLN A 172 15.00 -2.51 -8.15
N ASN A 173 15.58 -1.63 -7.34
CA ASN A 173 15.47 -0.16 -7.48
C ASN A 173 14.01 0.33 -7.58
N MET A 174 13.06 -0.41 -7.00
CA MET A 174 11.64 -0.10 -7.06
C MET A 174 11.28 0.97 -6.04
N PRO A 175 10.67 2.10 -6.45
CA PRO A 175 10.14 3.08 -5.52
C PRO A 175 9.09 2.45 -4.61
N ILE A 176 9.27 2.60 -3.29
CA ILE A 176 8.36 2.04 -2.31
C ILE A 176 7.88 3.10 -1.32
N SER A 177 6.61 3.04 -1.00
CA SER A 177 5.96 3.80 0.06
C SER A 177 5.22 2.86 1.01
N ILE A 178 4.83 3.35 2.17
CA ILE A 178 3.96 2.63 3.10
C ILE A 178 2.86 3.54 3.61
N CYS A 179 1.67 3.02 3.76
CA CYS A 179 0.53 3.67 4.38
C CYS A 179 -0.05 2.77 5.50
N GLY A 180 -0.94 3.33 6.28
CA GLY A 180 -1.58 2.66 7.41
C GLY A 180 -1.16 3.23 8.75
N GLU A 181 -1.67 2.63 9.82
CA GLU A 181 -1.55 3.19 11.16
C GLU A 181 -0.13 3.13 11.71
N LEU A 182 0.64 2.11 11.36
CA LEU A 182 2.04 2.00 11.78
C LEU A 182 2.87 3.24 11.36
N ALA A 183 2.61 3.81 10.20
CA ALA A 183 3.28 5.02 9.74
C ALA A 183 2.86 6.29 10.50
N ASN A 184 1.71 6.27 11.19
CA ASN A 184 1.21 7.37 12.01
C ASN A 184 1.88 7.44 13.39
N GLU A 185 2.49 6.34 13.84
CA GLU A 185 3.15 6.24 15.13
C GLU A 185 4.64 6.60 15.03
N PRO A 186 5.18 7.42 15.95
CA PRO A 186 6.59 7.80 15.92
C PRO A 186 7.56 6.60 15.95
N THR A 187 7.31 5.63 16.82
CA THR A 187 8.09 4.39 16.92
C THR A 187 8.02 3.56 15.65
N GLY A 188 6.82 3.40 15.11
CA GLY A 188 6.60 2.72 13.84
C GLY A 188 7.33 3.41 12.68
N ALA A 189 7.24 4.73 12.61
CA ALA A 189 7.93 5.52 11.58
C ALA A 189 9.46 5.35 11.65
N LEU A 190 10.04 5.32 12.85
CA LEU A 190 11.49 5.09 13.03
C LEU A 190 11.90 3.71 12.50
N LEU A 191 11.15 2.66 12.83
CA LEU A 191 11.40 1.32 12.30
C LEU A 191 11.28 1.25 10.79
N LEU A 192 10.26 1.89 10.22
CA LEU A 192 10.05 1.93 8.77
C LEU A 192 11.20 2.63 8.04
N ILE A 193 11.70 3.75 8.59
CA ILE A 193 12.86 4.44 8.03
C ILE A 193 14.11 3.57 8.15
N ALA A 194 14.33 2.92 9.29
CA ALA A 194 15.43 1.98 9.48
C ALA A 194 15.40 0.81 8.48
N MET A 195 14.19 0.33 8.13
CA MET A 195 13.99 -0.69 7.09
C MET A 195 14.28 -0.19 5.68
N GLY A 196 14.33 1.15 5.47
CA GLY A 196 14.61 1.79 4.18
C GLY A 196 13.39 2.35 3.44
N TYR A 197 12.24 2.47 4.09
CA TYR A 197 11.09 3.18 3.51
C TYR A 197 11.37 4.68 3.47
N LYS A 198 11.32 5.27 2.27
CA LYS A 198 11.58 6.70 2.07
C LYS A 198 10.33 7.57 2.07
N ASN A 199 9.18 6.96 1.83
CA ASN A 199 7.89 7.65 1.74
C ASN A 199 6.91 7.01 2.71
N LEU A 200 6.51 7.77 3.73
CA LEU A 200 5.50 7.38 4.73
C LEU A 200 4.24 8.21 4.48
N SER A 201 3.13 7.53 4.21
CA SER A 201 1.82 8.17 4.07
C SER A 201 1.06 8.09 5.39
N MET A 202 0.63 9.23 5.89
CA MET A 202 0.00 9.33 7.20
C MET A 202 -1.07 10.42 7.24
N SER A 203 -1.88 10.43 8.31
CA SER A 203 -2.84 11.50 8.56
C SER A 203 -2.13 12.82 8.87
N ALA A 204 -2.78 13.94 8.55
CA ALA A 204 -2.24 15.28 8.83
C ALA A 204 -1.92 15.48 10.32
N HIS A 205 -2.69 14.87 11.22
CA HIS A 205 -2.47 14.97 12.67
C HIS A 205 -1.16 14.35 13.13
N SER A 206 -0.70 13.27 12.49
CA SER A 206 0.53 12.58 12.86
C SER A 206 1.78 13.25 12.29
N LEU A 207 1.63 14.02 11.20
CA LEU A 207 2.75 14.54 10.42
C LEU A 207 3.75 15.34 11.25
N ALA A 208 3.28 16.25 12.07
CA ALA A 208 4.15 17.12 12.89
C ALA A 208 4.97 16.31 13.90
N LYS A 209 4.31 15.36 14.60
CA LYS A 209 4.91 14.49 15.61
C LYS A 209 5.95 13.54 14.99
N VAL A 210 5.59 12.86 13.92
CA VAL A 210 6.49 11.93 13.21
C VAL A 210 7.69 12.68 12.64
N LYS A 211 7.46 13.83 12.00
CA LYS A 211 8.56 14.67 11.47
C LYS A 211 9.50 15.16 12.56
N TRP A 212 8.98 15.50 13.73
CA TRP A 212 9.81 15.90 14.87
C TRP A 212 10.73 14.77 15.31
N VAL A 213 10.20 13.57 15.52
CA VAL A 213 10.99 12.40 15.94
C VAL A 213 12.06 12.05 14.92
N ILE A 214 11.72 11.99 13.63
CA ILE A 214 12.67 11.68 12.54
C ILE A 214 13.88 12.64 12.55
N ARG A 215 13.66 13.90 12.91
CA ARG A 215 14.74 14.93 12.93
C ARG A 215 15.65 14.87 14.14
N HIS A 216 15.30 14.07 15.16
CA HIS A 216 16.03 13.97 16.42
C HIS A 216 16.73 12.61 16.62
N VAL A 217 16.68 11.72 15.64
CA VAL A 217 17.30 10.40 15.71
C VAL A 217 18.41 10.28 14.66
N GLU A 218 19.55 9.73 15.05
CA GLU A 218 20.68 9.47 14.17
C GLU A 218 20.49 8.17 13.38
N HIS A 219 21.01 8.15 12.16
CA HIS A 219 20.83 7.00 11.27
C HIS A 219 21.45 5.71 11.81
N ASP A 220 22.62 5.80 12.44
CA ASP A 220 23.30 4.62 12.99
C ASP A 220 22.55 4.03 14.20
N GLN A 221 21.90 4.87 15.00
CA GLN A 221 21.02 4.45 16.07
C GLN A 221 19.81 3.68 15.52
N LEU A 222 19.19 4.18 14.45
CA LEU A 222 18.06 3.51 13.80
C LEU A 222 18.42 2.10 13.31
N LYS A 223 19.62 1.92 12.77
CA LYS A 223 20.10 0.62 12.33
C LYS A 223 20.25 -0.36 13.50
N GLN A 224 20.83 0.08 14.60
CA GLN A 224 20.98 -0.75 15.80
C GLN A 224 19.62 -1.15 16.39
N ILE A 225 18.66 -0.23 16.43
CA ILE A 225 17.28 -0.49 16.85
C ILE A 225 16.66 -1.58 15.98
N LEU A 226 16.76 -1.45 14.65
CA LEU A 226 16.19 -2.40 13.71
C LEU A 226 16.83 -3.79 13.87
N ASP A 227 18.17 -3.86 13.91
CA ASP A 227 18.90 -5.11 14.04
C ASP A 227 18.48 -5.85 15.31
N HIS A 228 18.29 -5.14 16.42
CA HIS A 228 17.81 -5.73 17.67
C HIS A 228 16.34 -6.20 17.55
N VAL A 229 15.43 -5.35 17.08
CA VAL A 229 13.99 -5.66 16.95
C VAL A 229 13.76 -6.90 16.09
N LEU A 230 14.53 -7.09 15.02
CA LEU A 230 14.40 -8.26 14.15
C LEU A 230 14.82 -9.58 14.83
N THR A 231 15.56 -9.55 15.94
CA THR A 231 15.90 -10.74 16.73
C THR A 231 14.81 -11.13 17.71
N LEU A 232 13.93 -10.19 18.10
CA LEU A 232 12.87 -10.43 19.07
C LEU A 232 11.81 -11.37 18.52
N THR A 233 11.26 -12.20 19.40
CA THR A 233 10.26 -13.24 19.04
C THR A 233 8.88 -12.99 19.63
N HIS A 234 8.78 -12.10 20.61
CA HIS A 234 7.51 -11.78 21.29
C HIS A 234 7.15 -10.31 21.06
N THR A 235 5.90 -10.08 20.76
CA THR A 235 5.35 -8.72 20.55
C THR A 235 5.53 -7.82 21.77
N SER A 236 5.37 -8.37 22.98
CA SER A 236 5.61 -7.65 24.25
C SER A 236 7.01 -7.09 24.37
N ASP A 237 8.00 -7.86 23.93
CA ASP A 237 9.40 -7.46 24.02
C ASP A 237 9.71 -6.34 23.03
N VAL A 238 9.09 -6.40 21.83
CA VAL A 238 9.20 -5.34 20.84
C VAL A 238 8.61 -4.05 21.38
N HIS A 239 7.39 -4.11 21.95
CA HIS A 239 6.76 -2.93 22.56
C HIS A 239 7.62 -2.33 23.69
N SER A 240 8.10 -3.15 24.61
CA SER A 240 8.93 -2.69 25.72
C SER A 240 10.21 -2.02 25.24
N PHE A 241 10.92 -2.66 24.31
CA PHE A 241 12.14 -2.11 23.74
C PHE A 241 11.90 -0.77 23.00
N MET A 242 10.85 -0.71 22.15
CA MET A 242 10.53 0.51 21.40
C MET A 242 10.09 1.66 22.30
N HIS A 243 9.40 1.36 23.41
CA HIS A 243 9.03 2.38 24.39
C HIS A 243 10.27 2.99 25.06
N GLU A 244 11.27 2.18 25.43
CA GLU A 244 12.52 2.66 26.01
C GLU A 244 13.29 3.59 25.08
N GLN A 245 13.26 3.33 23.76
CA GLN A 245 13.95 4.17 22.77
C GLN A 245 13.32 5.57 22.59
N LEU A 246 12.05 5.77 22.97
CA LEU A 246 11.40 7.09 22.91
C LEU A 246 11.60 7.94 24.16
N VAL A 247 11.95 7.32 25.28
CA VAL A 247 12.10 8.01 26.59
C VAL A 247 13.52 8.56 26.77
N GLN A 248 14.47 8.09 25.99
CA GLN A 248 15.84 8.62 25.91
C GLN A 248 15.93 9.75 24.89
#